data_b63c9ed934fcd64a5df6077f78b9acd1
#
_entry.id   b63c9ed934fcd64a5df6077f78b9acd1
#
_cell.length_a   1.000
_cell.length_b   1.000
_cell.length_c   1.000
_cell.angle_alpha   90.00
_cell.angle_beta   90.00
_cell.angle_gamma   90.00
#
_symmetry.space_group_name_H-M   'P 1'
#
loop_
_entity.id
_entity.type
_entity.pdbx_description
1 polymer ?
#
loop_
_entity_poly.entity_id
_entity_poly.type
_entity_poly.pdbx_seq_one_letter_code
_entity_poly.pdbx_strand_id
1 'polypeptide(L)'
;MLGEFPVTDLFVAQLTDWVNGGGLLVAFRPDTRLGGLLGITPATGTITDGYLLVDTESGPGTGIVGETIQFHSAADRYTLTGATALAMLYSDATTATAHPAVTERLVGTLGGKAYAFTYDLPKSVVYTHQGNPAWAGQKRDGKINPIRSDDMFVPPLDLSGPGWIDLNKVAIPQADEQQKLLANIIIRGTMHRMVLPRFWFLPKGLKAAVVMSGDNHGDTGMVPRFDVDISMSPASCSVADWECVRSTGYFFIGSSYTNEQAMYYNSIGFESALHINTGCADFTPEQFESFVSGQMAAFRSTFPGVPEPTTNRNHCIAWSDWSTVAEVSAAHGIRLDVNYYYWPNDWHQNRVGMFTGSGNPMRFAKLDGTMIDVYQVSTPMQDEGHYPPVTSYPAFCDELLDNAVGPKGYYGVFSANMHFDTHDHPGARAITRSAQARGVPVVSAKQMLTWLDGRNGSAFSNITWTADGDNYLAGFTVSVGSGANNLRGMLPVHSGNGELVSLTSGGISVPF
;
A
#
# COMPACT_ATOMS: atom_id res chain seq x y z
N MET A 1 -12.05 3.76 17.42
CA MET A 1 -10.62 4.15 17.36
C MET A 1 -10.51 5.62 17.74
N LEU A 2 -9.48 5.99 18.47
CA LEU A 2 -9.25 7.33 18.99
C LEU A 2 -7.86 7.80 18.53
N GLY A 3 -7.80 8.93 17.84
CA GLY A 3 -6.55 9.56 17.40
C GLY A 3 -5.88 10.39 18.48
N GLU A 4 -4.80 11.07 18.14
CA GLU A 4 -4.07 11.99 19.00
C GLU A 4 -4.86 13.31 19.17
N PHE A 5 -5.57 13.46 20.28
CA PHE A 5 -6.22 14.73 20.67
C PHE A 5 -6.42 14.79 22.19
N PRO A 6 -6.48 16.01 22.79
CA PRO A 6 -6.73 16.19 24.21
C PRO A 6 -8.13 15.71 24.59
N VAL A 7 -8.24 14.95 25.67
CA VAL A 7 -9.54 14.51 26.21
C VAL A 7 -9.88 15.23 27.50
N THR A 8 -11.19 15.33 27.83
CA THR A 8 -11.68 15.82 29.12
C THR A 8 -11.91 14.66 30.08
N ASP A 9 -11.93 14.93 31.38
CA ASP A 9 -12.22 13.90 32.40
C ASP A 9 -13.61 13.28 32.21
N LEU A 10 -14.59 14.07 31.78
CA LEU A 10 -15.93 13.57 31.44
C LEU A 10 -15.88 12.57 30.28
N PHE A 11 -15.11 12.87 29.23
CA PHE A 11 -14.96 11.97 28.09
C PHE A 11 -14.22 10.68 28.47
N VAL A 12 -13.20 10.78 29.35
CA VAL A 12 -12.52 9.59 29.91
C VAL A 12 -13.51 8.72 30.69
N ALA A 13 -14.37 9.32 31.53
CA ALA A 13 -15.40 8.58 32.27
C ALA A 13 -16.37 7.86 31.31
N GLN A 14 -16.89 8.56 30.30
CA GLN A 14 -17.78 7.97 29.30
C GLN A 14 -17.14 6.80 28.54
N LEU A 15 -15.87 6.95 28.11
CA LEU A 15 -15.11 5.87 27.48
C LEU A 15 -14.92 4.69 28.43
N THR A 16 -14.63 4.97 29.70
CA THR A 16 -14.43 3.93 30.73
C THR A 16 -15.72 3.13 30.94
N ASP A 17 -16.87 3.78 31.05
CA ASP A 17 -18.17 3.12 31.16
C ASP A 17 -18.48 2.29 29.94
N TRP A 18 -18.22 2.83 28.75
CA TRP A 18 -18.45 2.11 27.49
C TRP A 18 -17.55 0.87 27.37
N VAL A 19 -16.25 0.96 27.71
CA VAL A 19 -15.34 -0.19 27.70
C VAL A 19 -15.72 -1.19 28.77
N ASN A 20 -16.09 -0.77 30.01
CA ASN A 20 -16.59 -1.64 31.06
C ASN A 20 -17.88 -2.40 30.60
N GLY A 21 -18.74 -1.78 29.79
CA GLY A 21 -19.87 -2.42 29.13
C GLY A 21 -19.47 -3.39 28.02
N GLY A 22 -18.16 -3.68 27.85
CA GLY A 22 -17.59 -4.61 26.89
C GLY A 22 -17.19 -3.97 25.57
N GLY A 23 -17.03 -2.68 25.49
CA GLY A 23 -16.54 -1.95 24.31
C GLY A 23 -15.08 -2.30 23.97
N LEU A 24 -14.67 -2.11 22.71
CA LEU A 24 -13.31 -2.23 22.23
C LEU A 24 -12.74 -0.84 21.91
N LEU A 25 -11.83 -0.33 22.75
CA LEU A 25 -11.12 0.93 22.52
C LEU A 25 -9.74 0.64 21.90
N VAL A 26 -9.39 1.34 20.82
CA VAL A 26 -8.02 1.43 20.30
C VAL A 26 -7.64 2.90 20.26
N ALA A 27 -6.58 3.29 20.98
CA ALA A 27 -6.10 4.66 21.05
C ALA A 27 -4.69 4.75 20.45
N PHE A 28 -4.47 5.75 19.59
CA PHE A 28 -3.19 6.06 18.96
C PHE A 28 -2.58 7.28 19.65
N ARG A 29 -1.36 7.12 20.19
CA ARG A 29 -0.64 8.12 20.97
C ARG A 29 -1.58 8.85 21.95
N PRO A 30 -2.14 8.10 22.92
CA PRO A 30 -3.26 8.56 23.73
C PRO A 30 -2.88 9.72 24.65
N ASP A 31 -3.85 10.62 24.91
CA ASP A 31 -3.76 11.58 26.02
C ASP A 31 -3.51 10.83 27.33
N THR A 32 -2.61 11.34 28.16
CA THR A 32 -2.17 10.74 29.43
C THR A 32 -3.30 10.48 30.43
N ARG A 33 -4.41 11.23 30.36
CA ARG A 33 -5.62 11.01 31.16
C ARG A 33 -6.27 9.65 30.92
N LEU A 34 -6.05 9.04 29.75
CA LEU A 34 -6.51 7.69 29.43
C LEU A 34 -5.66 6.60 30.08
N GLY A 35 -4.51 6.95 30.69
CA GLY A 35 -3.57 5.99 31.25
C GLY A 35 -4.20 4.98 32.20
N GLY A 36 -5.12 5.43 33.06
CA GLY A 36 -5.88 4.57 33.97
C GLY A 36 -6.74 3.54 33.23
N LEU A 37 -7.46 3.95 32.19
CA LEU A 37 -8.26 3.04 31.35
C LEU A 37 -7.39 2.10 30.52
N LEU A 38 -6.27 2.59 29.98
CA LEU A 38 -5.35 1.83 29.14
C LEU A 38 -4.37 0.93 29.92
N GLY A 39 -4.30 1.10 31.27
CA GLY A 39 -3.38 0.33 32.13
C GLY A 39 -1.91 0.66 31.91
N ILE A 40 -1.61 1.91 31.61
CA ILE A 40 -0.27 2.45 31.37
C ILE A 40 -0.08 3.76 32.15
N THR A 41 1.16 4.02 32.57
CA THR A 41 1.54 5.27 33.25
C THR A 41 2.63 5.97 32.44
N PRO A 42 2.52 7.28 32.19
CA PRO A 42 3.54 8.03 31.46
C PRO A 42 4.93 7.90 32.11
N ALA A 43 5.94 7.73 31.28
CA ALA A 43 7.35 7.83 31.64
C ALA A 43 7.98 9.01 30.87
N THR A 44 9.13 9.50 31.35
CA THR A 44 9.77 10.67 30.77
C THR A 44 10.35 10.39 29.38
N GLY A 45 10.08 11.29 28.44
CA GLY A 45 10.67 11.33 27.09
C GLY A 45 9.91 10.55 26.03
N THR A 46 10.40 10.67 24.81
CA THR A 46 9.86 10.03 23.60
C THR A 46 10.94 9.25 22.89
N ILE A 47 10.54 8.37 21.97
CA ILE A 47 11.40 7.78 20.93
C ILE A 47 10.82 8.24 19.61
N THR A 48 11.63 8.87 18.76
CA THR A 48 11.21 9.37 17.46
C THR A 48 11.88 8.53 16.39
N ASP A 49 11.11 8.16 15.35
CA ASP A 49 11.59 7.39 14.19
C ASP A 49 12.37 6.13 14.61
N GLY A 50 11.79 5.38 15.54
CA GLY A 50 12.40 4.20 16.14
C GLY A 50 11.86 2.90 15.55
N TYR A 51 11.95 1.84 16.34
CA TYR A 51 11.51 0.52 15.95
C TYR A 51 10.58 -0.08 16.99
N LEU A 52 9.83 -1.09 16.57
CA LEU A 52 9.05 -1.93 17.46
C LEU A 52 9.26 -3.42 17.13
N LEU A 53 9.18 -4.26 18.15
CA LEU A 53 9.15 -5.72 18.01
C LEU A 53 7.83 -6.25 18.55
N VAL A 54 7.06 -6.93 17.70
CA VAL A 54 5.77 -7.51 18.06
C VAL A 54 5.99 -8.87 18.72
N ASP A 55 5.23 -9.17 19.79
CA ASP A 55 5.11 -10.52 20.32
C ASP A 55 4.26 -11.36 19.34
N THR A 56 4.91 -12.28 18.64
CA THR A 56 4.30 -13.12 17.60
C THR A 56 3.87 -14.50 18.08
N GLU A 57 4.17 -14.86 19.33
CA GLU A 57 3.90 -16.20 19.86
C GLU A 57 2.39 -16.43 20.07
N SER A 58 1.65 -15.39 20.38
CA SER A 58 0.23 -15.48 20.70
C SER A 58 -0.56 -14.21 20.38
N GLY A 59 -1.89 -14.31 20.51
CA GLY A 59 -2.77 -13.13 20.44
C GLY A 59 -2.75 -12.41 19.08
N PRO A 60 -2.90 -11.08 19.07
CA PRO A 60 -2.96 -10.28 17.84
C PRO A 60 -1.67 -10.27 17.02
N GLY A 61 -0.51 -10.57 17.65
CA GLY A 61 0.78 -10.62 16.96
C GLY A 61 0.99 -11.85 16.08
N THR A 62 0.13 -12.86 16.20
CA THR A 62 0.26 -14.10 15.40
C THR A 62 0.23 -13.79 13.90
N GLY A 63 1.25 -14.24 13.16
CA GLY A 63 1.38 -14.03 11.72
C GLY A 63 1.93 -12.67 11.33
N ILE A 64 2.41 -11.88 12.30
CA ILE A 64 3.22 -10.68 12.06
C ILE A 64 4.70 -11.10 11.95
N VAL A 65 5.53 -10.30 11.29
CA VAL A 65 6.96 -10.56 11.20
C VAL A 65 7.60 -10.55 12.60
N GLY A 66 8.46 -11.53 12.89
CA GLY A 66 9.19 -11.67 14.16
C GLY A 66 10.51 -10.90 14.21
N GLU A 67 10.60 -9.82 13.45
CA GLU A 67 11.75 -8.91 13.42
C GLU A 67 11.33 -7.49 13.83
N THR A 68 12.29 -6.67 14.26
CA THR A 68 12.03 -5.25 14.49
C THR A 68 11.62 -4.57 13.20
N ILE A 69 10.57 -3.74 13.25
CA ILE A 69 10.07 -2.92 12.15
C ILE A 69 10.08 -1.45 12.55
N GLN A 70 10.35 -0.56 11.60
CA GLN A 70 10.38 0.89 11.85
C GLN A 70 8.96 1.44 12.05
N PHE A 71 8.85 2.42 12.92
CA PHE A 71 7.74 3.36 12.93
C PHE A 71 8.30 4.78 12.78
N HIS A 72 7.50 5.67 12.21
CA HIS A 72 7.86 7.09 12.03
C HIS A 72 6.94 7.98 12.86
N SER A 73 7.45 9.15 13.26
CA SER A 73 6.91 10.05 14.26
C SER A 73 7.31 9.69 15.70
N ALA A 74 6.79 10.45 16.68
CA ALA A 74 7.12 10.25 18.08
C ALA A 74 6.26 9.17 18.73
N ALA A 75 6.89 8.28 19.50
CA ALA A 75 6.26 7.39 20.46
C ALA A 75 6.49 7.90 21.88
N ASP A 76 5.44 8.06 22.66
CA ASP A 76 5.55 8.42 24.06
C ASP A 76 5.95 7.21 24.91
N ARG A 77 6.80 7.42 25.90
CA ARG A 77 7.22 6.36 26.80
C ARG A 77 6.19 6.13 27.90
N TYR A 78 5.89 4.87 28.14
CA TYR A 78 5.00 4.42 29.21
C TYR A 78 5.61 3.26 29.99
N THR A 79 5.12 3.04 31.20
CA THR A 79 5.29 1.81 31.98
C THR A 79 3.94 1.10 32.12
N LEU A 80 3.94 -0.22 32.19
CA LEU A 80 2.74 -1.02 32.37
C LEU A 80 2.23 -0.94 33.81
N THR A 81 0.93 -0.64 33.95
CA THR A 81 0.23 -0.57 35.25
C THR A 81 -1.10 -1.32 35.21
N GLY A 82 -1.07 -2.56 34.63
CA GLY A 82 -2.23 -3.43 34.47
C GLY A 82 -2.57 -3.77 33.03
N ALA A 83 -1.80 -3.28 32.04
CA ALA A 83 -1.83 -3.75 30.67
C ALA A 83 -0.73 -4.80 30.42
N THR A 84 -0.88 -5.57 29.35
CA THR A 84 0.13 -6.45 28.78
C THR A 84 0.72 -5.83 27.51
N ALA A 85 2.03 -5.94 27.29
CA ALA A 85 2.65 -5.49 26.06
C ALA A 85 2.39 -6.50 24.94
N LEU A 86 1.94 -6.00 23.79
CA LEU A 86 1.84 -6.74 22.53
C LEU A 86 3.04 -6.46 21.61
N ALA A 87 3.70 -5.31 21.82
CA ALA A 87 4.94 -4.94 21.16
C ALA A 87 5.77 -4.03 22.07
N MET A 88 7.10 -4.12 21.93
CA MET A 88 8.05 -3.30 22.69
C MET A 88 8.71 -2.27 21.77
N LEU A 89 9.00 -1.07 22.31
CA LEU A 89 9.77 -0.03 21.64
C LEU A 89 11.27 -0.37 21.63
N TYR A 90 11.92 -0.07 20.53
CA TYR A 90 13.35 -0.16 20.32
C TYR A 90 13.88 1.21 19.88
N SER A 91 15.04 1.63 20.37
CA SER A 91 15.67 2.89 19.97
C SER A 91 16.34 2.82 18.60
N ASP A 92 16.74 1.64 18.20
CA ASP A 92 17.27 1.28 16.87
C ASP A 92 16.88 -0.17 16.56
N ALA A 93 17.32 -0.72 15.42
CA ALA A 93 16.93 -2.05 14.97
C ALA A 93 17.22 -3.20 15.95
N THR A 94 18.10 -2.99 16.93
CA THR A 94 18.63 -4.04 17.83
C THR A 94 18.53 -3.70 19.31
N THR A 95 18.39 -2.42 19.68
CA THR A 95 18.45 -1.96 21.06
C THR A 95 17.06 -1.84 21.67
N ALA A 96 16.68 -2.85 22.44
CA ALA A 96 15.41 -2.88 23.17
C ALA A 96 15.33 -1.80 24.25
N THR A 97 14.13 -1.30 24.50
CA THR A 97 13.82 -0.45 25.65
C THR A 97 12.91 -1.18 26.64
N ALA A 98 12.69 -0.59 27.80
CA ALA A 98 11.73 -1.11 28.80
C ALA A 98 10.28 -0.64 28.54
N HIS A 99 10.00 0.05 27.42
CA HIS A 99 8.74 0.71 27.16
C HIS A 99 7.92 -0.04 26.11
N PRO A 100 6.60 -0.21 26.33
CA PRO A 100 5.73 -0.85 25.32
C PRO A 100 5.49 0.09 24.13
N ALA A 101 5.39 -0.51 22.93
CA ALA A 101 4.91 0.14 21.72
C ALA A 101 3.40 -0.03 21.53
N VAL A 102 2.89 -1.25 21.83
CA VAL A 102 1.47 -1.57 21.73
C VAL A 102 1.08 -2.37 22.96
N THR A 103 -0.08 -2.04 23.55
CA THR A 103 -0.57 -2.70 24.77
C THR A 103 -2.01 -3.17 24.65
N GLU A 104 -2.36 -4.21 25.42
CA GLU A 104 -3.73 -4.68 25.64
C GLU A 104 -4.07 -4.62 27.13
N ARG A 105 -5.26 -4.14 27.48
CA ARG A 105 -5.85 -4.26 28.80
C ARG A 105 -7.24 -4.84 28.72
N LEU A 106 -7.51 -5.85 29.53
CA LEU A 106 -8.86 -6.33 29.80
C LEU A 106 -9.55 -5.40 30.80
N VAL A 107 -10.77 -4.96 30.52
CA VAL A 107 -11.49 -3.96 31.30
C VAL A 107 -12.88 -4.49 31.67
N GLY A 108 -13.20 -4.43 32.97
CA GLY A 108 -14.48 -4.94 33.49
C GLY A 108 -14.63 -6.45 33.36
N THR A 109 -15.86 -6.92 33.53
CA THR A 109 -16.22 -8.35 33.49
C THR A 109 -17.03 -8.74 32.26
N LEU A 110 -17.36 -7.77 31.40
CA LEU A 110 -18.21 -7.96 30.21
C LEU A 110 -17.38 -8.09 28.91
N GLY A 111 -16.08 -8.41 29.01
CA GLY A 111 -15.21 -8.64 27.87
C GLY A 111 -14.70 -7.35 27.21
N GLY A 112 -14.76 -6.22 27.92
CA GLY A 112 -14.19 -4.94 27.44
C GLY A 112 -12.68 -5.01 27.25
N LYS A 113 -12.16 -4.32 26.24
CA LYS A 113 -10.73 -4.27 25.92
C LYS A 113 -10.29 -2.85 25.55
N ALA A 114 -9.13 -2.46 26.06
CA ALA A 114 -8.49 -1.20 25.71
C ALA A 114 -7.07 -1.45 25.19
N TYR A 115 -6.78 -0.90 24.03
CA TYR A 115 -5.48 -1.01 23.37
C TYR A 115 -4.88 0.39 23.21
N ALA A 116 -3.58 0.49 23.45
CA ALA A 116 -2.81 1.69 23.14
C ALA A 116 -1.69 1.37 22.17
N PHE A 117 -1.61 2.11 21.09
CA PHE A 117 -0.38 2.33 20.34
C PHE A 117 0.27 3.58 20.93
N THR A 118 1.46 3.48 21.48
CA THR A 118 2.13 4.60 22.15
C THR A 118 2.62 5.67 21.17
N TYR A 119 2.44 5.42 19.87
CA TYR A 119 2.70 6.32 18.75
C TYR A 119 1.43 6.47 17.89
N ASP A 120 1.43 7.48 17.01
CA ASP A 120 0.36 7.69 16.02
C ASP A 120 0.56 6.72 14.84
N LEU A 121 -0.11 5.57 14.88
CA LEU A 121 -0.03 4.56 13.81
C LEU A 121 -0.45 5.09 12.43
N PRO A 122 -1.59 5.80 12.24
CA PRO A 122 -1.95 6.39 10.95
C PRO A 122 -0.85 7.28 10.38
N LYS A 123 -0.30 8.18 11.19
CA LYS A 123 0.80 9.06 10.81
C LYS A 123 2.07 8.27 10.44
N SER A 124 2.43 7.27 11.28
CA SER A 124 3.56 6.39 11.00
C SER A 124 3.43 5.68 9.66
N VAL A 125 2.25 5.15 9.34
CA VAL A 125 1.97 4.49 8.06
C VAL A 125 2.14 5.46 6.89
N VAL A 126 1.57 6.67 6.97
CA VAL A 126 1.71 7.69 5.93
C VAL A 126 3.17 8.10 5.73
N TYR A 127 3.91 8.34 6.81
CA TYR A 127 5.31 8.76 6.74
C TYR A 127 6.24 7.63 6.27
N THR A 128 5.95 6.38 6.60
CA THR A 128 6.65 5.23 6.02
C THR A 128 6.43 5.16 4.51
N HIS A 129 5.20 5.42 4.07
CA HIS A 129 4.78 5.23 2.68
C HIS A 129 5.16 6.40 1.76
N GLN A 130 5.02 7.64 2.23
CA GLN A 130 5.30 8.85 1.42
C GLN A 130 6.69 9.43 1.64
N GLY A 131 7.40 9.03 2.71
CA GLY A 131 8.74 9.50 3.04
C GLY A 131 8.76 10.51 4.18
N ASN A 132 9.93 11.13 4.39
CA ASN A 132 10.12 12.15 5.41
C ASN A 132 9.56 13.50 4.97
N PRO A 133 8.51 14.02 5.63
CA PRO A 133 7.91 15.30 5.23
C PRO A 133 8.87 16.49 5.37
N ALA A 134 9.86 16.42 6.27
CA ALA A 134 10.86 17.47 6.41
C ALA A 134 11.87 17.52 5.24
N TRP A 135 11.90 16.49 4.40
CA TRP A 135 12.77 16.40 3.23
C TRP A 135 12.05 16.72 1.92
N ALA A 136 10.75 16.90 1.97
CA ALA A 136 9.95 17.28 0.80
C ALA A 136 10.49 18.62 0.21
N GLY A 137 10.62 18.66 -1.10
CA GLY A 137 11.17 19.83 -1.80
C GLY A 137 12.70 19.98 -1.72
N GLN A 138 13.42 18.97 -1.21
CA GLN A 138 14.87 18.99 -1.12
C GLN A 138 15.48 17.98 -2.10
N LYS A 139 16.52 18.40 -2.84
CA LYS A 139 17.32 17.49 -3.67
C LYS A 139 18.35 16.77 -2.82
N ARG A 140 18.25 15.46 -2.67
CA ARG A 140 19.02 14.66 -1.70
C ARG A 140 19.73 13.45 -2.30
N ASP A 141 19.23 12.90 -3.40
CA ASP A 141 19.74 11.67 -4.02
C ASP A 141 21.10 11.81 -4.73
N GLY A 142 21.64 13.04 -4.80
CA GLY A 142 22.91 13.33 -5.46
C GLY A 142 22.88 13.28 -6.99
N LYS A 143 21.72 13.11 -7.59
CA LYS A 143 21.55 13.08 -9.04
C LYS A 143 21.16 14.45 -9.58
N ILE A 144 21.24 14.63 -10.88
CA ILE A 144 20.77 15.86 -11.53
C ILE A 144 19.26 16.04 -11.32
N ASN A 145 18.80 17.30 -11.37
CA ASN A 145 17.38 17.62 -11.31
C ASN A 145 16.51 16.70 -12.22
N PRO A 146 15.23 16.53 -11.92
CA PRO A 146 14.45 17.22 -10.88
C PRO A 146 14.57 16.57 -9.49
N ILE A 147 13.94 17.21 -8.49
CA ILE A 147 13.60 16.57 -7.20
C ILE A 147 12.63 15.42 -7.49
N ARG A 148 12.79 14.29 -6.78
CA ARG A 148 12.02 13.06 -6.97
C ARG A 148 11.46 12.57 -5.63
N SER A 149 10.55 11.61 -5.69
CA SER A 149 9.96 11.01 -4.49
C SER A 149 11.00 10.31 -3.60
N ASP A 150 12.03 9.69 -4.18
CA ASP A 150 13.11 9.04 -3.44
C ASP A 150 13.97 10.03 -2.62
N ASP A 151 14.01 11.31 -3.00
CA ASP A 151 14.68 12.36 -2.20
C ASP A 151 14.09 12.48 -0.78
N MET A 152 12.85 12.01 -0.55
CA MET A 152 12.26 11.94 0.78
C MET A 152 12.68 10.69 1.58
N PHE A 153 13.47 9.78 1.02
CA PHE A 153 13.92 8.54 1.66
C PHE A 153 15.44 8.43 1.76
N VAL A 154 16.15 9.04 0.82
CA VAL A 154 17.60 8.94 0.71
C VAL A 154 18.28 9.74 1.82
N PRO A 155 19.34 9.21 2.49
CA PRO A 155 20.12 9.96 3.46
C PRO A 155 20.80 11.18 2.79
N PRO A 156 21.39 12.11 3.57
CA PRO A 156 22.18 13.19 3.00
C PRO A 156 23.25 12.69 2.03
N LEU A 157 23.63 13.53 1.06
CA LEU A 157 24.60 13.22 0.01
C LEU A 157 25.93 12.62 0.50
N ASP A 158 26.35 13.03 1.70
CA ASP A 158 27.57 12.51 2.35
C ASP A 158 27.37 11.17 3.05
N LEU A 159 26.15 10.60 2.99
CA LEU A 159 25.74 9.37 3.68
C LEU A 159 26.02 9.41 5.20
N SER A 160 26.18 10.60 5.79
CA SER A 160 26.55 10.77 7.20
C SER A 160 25.43 10.47 8.19
N GLY A 161 24.20 10.27 7.70
CA GLY A 161 23.01 9.99 8.50
C GLY A 161 22.26 8.74 8.05
N PRO A 162 21.32 8.26 8.84
CA PRO A 162 20.41 7.20 8.43
C PRO A 162 19.50 7.69 7.31
N GLY A 163 19.18 6.80 6.35
CA GLY A 163 18.05 6.99 5.44
C GLY A 163 16.73 6.96 6.19
N TRP A 164 15.67 7.39 5.52
CA TRP A 164 14.32 7.30 6.11
C TRP A 164 13.88 5.85 6.30
N ILE A 165 14.24 4.97 5.39
CA ILE A 165 14.03 3.52 5.50
C ILE A 165 15.34 2.81 5.83
N ASP A 166 15.31 1.87 6.77
CA ASP A 166 16.40 0.94 7.00
C ASP A 166 16.47 -0.08 5.85
N LEU A 167 17.50 0.05 5.02
CA LEU A 167 17.69 -0.82 3.86
C LEU A 167 17.91 -2.29 4.24
N ASN A 168 18.32 -2.61 5.48
CA ASN A 168 18.39 -3.99 5.95
C ASN A 168 17.02 -4.58 6.26
N LYS A 169 15.99 -3.74 6.37
CA LYS A 169 14.59 -4.09 6.63
C LYS A 169 13.68 -3.86 5.40
N VAL A 170 14.22 -3.38 4.29
CA VAL A 170 13.45 -2.98 3.10
C VAL A 170 12.65 -4.12 2.47
N ALA A 171 13.06 -5.37 2.67
CA ALA A 171 12.29 -6.54 2.23
C ALA A 171 10.98 -6.74 3.00
N ILE A 172 10.86 -6.18 4.22
CA ILE A 172 9.68 -6.29 5.08
C ILE A 172 8.71 -5.16 4.73
N PRO A 173 7.43 -5.45 4.45
CA PRO A 173 6.41 -4.41 4.26
C PRO A 173 6.00 -3.81 5.62
N GLN A 174 6.86 -2.98 6.19
CA GLN A 174 6.80 -2.54 7.59
C GLN A 174 5.51 -1.79 7.93
N ALA A 175 4.96 -1.00 7.00
CA ALA A 175 3.67 -0.33 7.18
C ALA A 175 2.51 -1.33 7.15
N ASP A 176 2.57 -2.33 6.25
CA ASP A 176 1.54 -3.37 6.15
C ASP A 176 1.52 -4.26 7.40
N GLU A 177 2.68 -4.60 7.96
CA GLU A 177 2.78 -5.40 9.19
C GLU A 177 2.16 -4.67 10.40
N GLN A 178 2.35 -3.36 10.53
CA GLN A 178 1.71 -2.55 11.56
C GLN A 178 0.17 -2.48 11.35
N GLN A 179 -0.29 -2.32 10.12
CA GLN A 179 -1.72 -2.34 9.80
C GLN A 179 -2.34 -3.73 10.03
N LYS A 180 -1.60 -4.81 9.75
CA LYS A 180 -2.01 -6.18 10.02
C LYS A 180 -2.19 -6.42 11.52
N LEU A 181 -1.30 -5.88 12.36
CA LEU A 181 -1.44 -5.93 13.82
C LEU A 181 -2.74 -5.24 14.27
N LEU A 182 -3.04 -4.04 13.76
CA LEU A 182 -4.29 -3.34 14.04
C LEU A 182 -5.51 -4.15 13.59
N ALA A 183 -5.47 -4.72 12.38
CA ALA A 183 -6.55 -5.55 11.87
C ALA A 183 -6.78 -6.80 12.76
N ASN A 184 -5.71 -7.45 13.21
CA ASN A 184 -5.79 -8.59 14.13
C ASN A 184 -6.39 -8.18 15.49
N ILE A 185 -6.01 -7.03 16.04
CA ILE A 185 -6.59 -6.46 17.26
C ILE A 185 -8.10 -6.28 17.11
N ILE A 186 -8.56 -5.66 16.02
CA ILE A 186 -9.98 -5.42 15.78
C ILE A 186 -10.74 -6.72 15.63
N ILE A 187 -10.26 -7.62 14.78
CA ILE A 187 -10.94 -8.90 14.51
C ILE A 187 -11.04 -9.75 15.79
N ARG A 188 -9.91 -9.97 16.46
CA ARG A 188 -9.89 -10.80 17.69
C ARG A 188 -10.63 -10.14 18.86
N GLY A 189 -10.58 -8.80 18.92
CA GLY A 189 -11.27 -8.02 19.96
C GLY A 189 -12.79 -8.06 19.83
N THR A 190 -13.32 -8.27 18.64
CA THR A 190 -14.77 -8.27 18.36
C THR A 190 -15.38 -9.66 18.21
N MET A 191 -14.57 -10.71 18.03
CA MET A 191 -15.03 -12.07 17.71
C MET A 191 -16.01 -12.68 18.72
N HIS A 192 -15.94 -12.28 19.98
CA HIS A 192 -16.85 -12.76 21.03
C HIS A 192 -18.28 -12.19 20.91
N ARG A 193 -18.45 -11.14 20.09
CA ARG A 193 -19.73 -10.42 19.89
C ARG A 193 -20.23 -10.52 18.46
N MET A 194 -19.30 -10.51 17.50
CA MET A 194 -19.62 -10.48 16.08
C MET A 194 -18.41 -10.93 15.28
N VAL A 195 -18.65 -11.76 14.29
CA VAL A 195 -17.66 -12.10 13.27
C VAL A 195 -17.69 -11.01 12.19
N LEU A 196 -16.55 -10.38 11.91
CA LEU A 196 -16.44 -9.34 10.92
C LEU A 196 -15.92 -9.92 9.60
N PRO A 197 -16.73 -9.92 8.53
CA PRO A 197 -16.27 -10.27 7.20
C PRO A 197 -15.40 -9.13 6.63
N ARG A 198 -14.46 -9.48 5.74
CA ARG A 198 -13.62 -8.53 5.01
C ARG A 198 -13.32 -9.03 3.60
N PHE A 199 -12.96 -8.14 2.69
CA PHE A 199 -12.54 -8.52 1.35
C PHE A 199 -11.04 -8.80 1.29
N TRP A 200 -10.68 -9.76 0.45
CA TRP A 200 -9.29 -10.03 0.11
C TRP A 200 -8.70 -8.87 -0.71
N PHE A 201 -7.37 -8.79 -0.75
CA PHE A 201 -6.64 -7.66 -1.37
C PHE A 201 -6.74 -7.66 -2.89
N LEU A 202 -6.65 -8.82 -3.54
CA LEU A 202 -6.56 -8.99 -4.98
C LEU A 202 -7.61 -9.99 -5.50
N PRO A 203 -7.96 -10.00 -6.81
CA PRO A 203 -8.94 -10.94 -7.37
C PRO A 203 -8.51 -12.38 -7.17
N LYS A 204 -9.45 -13.31 -7.18
CA LYS A 204 -9.23 -14.78 -7.08
C LYS A 204 -8.47 -15.23 -5.82
N GLY A 205 -8.18 -14.35 -4.86
CA GLY A 205 -7.33 -14.66 -3.70
C GLY A 205 -5.84 -14.60 -4.01
N LEU A 206 -5.45 -13.93 -5.09
CA LEU A 206 -4.05 -13.69 -5.45
C LEU A 206 -3.30 -12.97 -4.33
N LYS A 207 -2.02 -13.27 -4.19
CA LYS A 207 -1.13 -12.70 -3.18
C LYS A 207 -0.23 -11.60 -3.74
N ALA A 208 -0.07 -11.57 -5.05
CA ALA A 208 0.74 -10.58 -5.75
C ALA A 208 0.17 -10.27 -7.13
N ALA A 209 0.50 -9.09 -7.67
CA ALA A 209 0.33 -8.69 -9.05
C ALA A 209 1.51 -7.84 -9.50
N VAL A 210 1.87 -7.90 -10.77
CA VAL A 210 2.83 -6.99 -11.39
C VAL A 210 2.07 -5.96 -12.22
N VAL A 211 2.28 -4.67 -11.96
CA VAL A 211 1.83 -3.59 -12.83
C VAL A 211 2.97 -3.29 -13.80
N MET A 212 2.85 -3.76 -15.04
CA MET A 212 3.83 -3.50 -16.07
C MET A 212 3.58 -2.13 -16.71
N SER A 213 4.61 -1.33 -16.78
CA SER A 213 4.57 -0.04 -17.49
C SER A 213 5.88 0.23 -18.22
N GLY A 214 5.87 1.26 -19.05
CA GLY A 214 7.06 1.77 -19.68
C GLY A 214 6.84 3.15 -20.25
N ASP A 215 7.92 3.94 -20.25
CA ASP A 215 7.94 5.28 -20.78
C ASP A 215 8.35 5.25 -22.25
N ASN A 216 7.72 6.10 -23.08
CA ASN A 216 8.01 6.26 -24.51
C ASN A 216 8.28 7.75 -24.81
N HIS A 217 9.51 8.04 -25.25
CA HIS A 217 9.98 9.41 -25.47
C HIS A 217 9.80 9.93 -26.90
N GLY A 218 8.92 9.31 -27.68
CA GLY A 218 8.49 9.85 -28.97
C GLY A 218 8.88 9.03 -30.18
N ASP A 219 9.35 7.81 -29.99
CA ASP A 219 9.60 6.87 -31.08
C ASP A 219 8.42 5.92 -31.37
N THR A 220 8.66 4.84 -32.12
CA THR A 220 7.66 3.85 -32.52
C THR A 220 7.40 2.76 -31.47
N GLY A 221 7.89 2.90 -30.22
CA GLY A 221 7.96 1.82 -29.24
C GLY A 221 6.63 1.26 -28.74
N MET A 222 5.54 2.04 -28.76
CA MET A 222 4.24 1.64 -28.20
C MET A 222 3.69 0.36 -28.83
N VAL A 223 3.54 0.33 -30.15
CA VAL A 223 2.96 -0.81 -30.88
C VAL A 223 3.79 -2.08 -30.74
N PRO A 224 5.09 -2.09 -31.07
CA PRO A 224 5.91 -3.30 -30.94
C PRO A 224 5.94 -3.85 -29.51
N ARG A 225 5.92 -2.97 -28.50
CA ARG A 225 5.94 -3.41 -27.11
C ARG A 225 4.64 -4.10 -26.71
N PHE A 226 3.49 -3.53 -27.06
CA PHE A 226 2.20 -4.16 -26.81
C PHE A 226 2.06 -5.50 -27.56
N ASP A 227 2.58 -5.61 -28.77
CA ASP A 227 2.58 -6.86 -29.53
C ASP A 227 3.45 -7.94 -28.85
N VAL A 228 4.59 -7.55 -28.25
CA VAL A 228 5.40 -8.46 -27.41
C VAL A 228 4.59 -8.96 -26.22
N ASP A 229 3.90 -8.10 -25.50
CA ASP A 229 3.08 -8.48 -24.36
C ASP A 229 1.90 -9.39 -24.76
N ILE A 230 1.27 -9.13 -25.91
CA ILE A 230 0.28 -10.04 -26.49
C ILE A 230 0.88 -11.42 -26.75
N SER A 231 2.08 -11.48 -27.34
CA SER A 231 2.75 -12.74 -27.66
C SER A 231 3.12 -13.57 -26.43
N MET A 232 3.25 -12.92 -25.27
CA MET A 232 3.51 -13.57 -23.98
C MET A 232 2.24 -13.98 -23.24
N SER A 233 1.06 -13.55 -23.71
CA SER A 233 -0.22 -13.91 -23.10
C SER A 233 -0.58 -15.37 -23.42
N PRO A 234 -1.20 -16.11 -22.49
CA PRO A 234 -1.77 -17.43 -22.79
C PRO A 234 -2.82 -17.35 -23.90
N ALA A 235 -2.94 -18.39 -24.70
CA ALA A 235 -4.00 -18.48 -25.72
C ALA A 235 -5.37 -18.40 -25.03
N SER A 236 -6.30 -17.64 -25.62
CA SER A 236 -7.69 -17.50 -25.15
C SER A 236 -7.80 -16.95 -23.72
N CYS A 237 -6.82 -16.17 -23.25
CA CYS A 237 -6.84 -15.55 -21.94
C CYS A 237 -7.96 -14.50 -21.80
N SER A 238 -8.49 -14.34 -20.60
CA SER A 238 -9.45 -13.29 -20.24
C SER A 238 -8.73 -12.05 -19.66
N VAL A 239 -8.94 -10.90 -20.30
CA VAL A 239 -8.44 -9.60 -19.78
C VAL A 239 -9.12 -9.24 -18.47
N ALA A 240 -10.44 -9.48 -18.38
CA ALA A 240 -11.24 -9.17 -17.19
C ALA A 240 -10.84 -10.02 -15.98
N ASP A 241 -10.30 -11.22 -16.22
CA ASP A 241 -9.85 -12.14 -15.17
C ASP A 241 -8.35 -12.05 -14.88
N TRP A 242 -7.66 -11.07 -15.43
CA TRP A 242 -6.21 -10.86 -15.28
C TRP A 242 -5.34 -12.03 -15.77
N GLU A 243 -5.77 -12.71 -16.80
CA GLU A 243 -5.04 -13.86 -17.37
C GLU A 243 -4.10 -13.43 -18.49
N CYS A 244 -4.44 -12.34 -19.19
CA CYS A 244 -3.62 -11.79 -20.26
C CYS A 244 -2.54 -10.89 -19.72
N VAL A 245 -1.35 -10.92 -20.31
CA VAL A 245 -0.29 -9.93 -20.06
C VAL A 245 -0.71 -8.60 -20.65
N ARG A 246 -0.81 -7.57 -19.83
CA ARG A 246 -1.16 -6.21 -20.23
C ARG A 246 -0.25 -5.21 -19.52
N SER A 247 -0.02 -4.09 -20.21
CA SER A 247 0.85 -3.01 -19.70
C SER A 247 0.25 -1.63 -19.96
N THR A 248 0.83 -0.61 -19.32
CA THR A 248 0.56 0.80 -19.58
C THR A 248 1.76 1.41 -20.29
N GLY A 249 1.53 2.04 -21.44
CA GLY A 249 2.52 2.87 -22.11
C GLY A 249 2.27 4.35 -21.76
N TYR A 250 3.24 4.95 -21.08
CA TYR A 250 3.27 6.39 -20.85
C TYR A 250 4.05 7.06 -21.96
N PHE A 251 3.44 7.98 -22.72
CA PHE A 251 4.04 8.50 -23.94
C PHE A 251 3.88 10.02 -24.08
N PHE A 252 4.81 10.62 -24.83
CA PHE A 252 4.70 12.01 -25.23
C PHE A 252 3.73 12.19 -26.39
N ILE A 253 2.90 13.25 -26.32
CA ILE A 253 2.08 13.69 -27.44
C ILE A 253 3.01 14.16 -28.57
N GLY A 254 2.73 13.69 -29.79
CA GLY A 254 3.59 13.99 -30.97
C GLY A 254 4.50 12.82 -31.36
N SER A 255 4.42 11.68 -30.66
CA SER A 255 4.98 10.40 -31.14
C SER A 255 4.29 9.95 -32.42
N SER A 256 4.84 8.92 -33.10
CA SER A 256 4.21 8.28 -34.27
C SER A 256 2.99 7.42 -33.92
N TYR A 257 2.61 7.32 -32.66
CA TYR A 257 1.47 6.54 -32.17
C TYR A 257 0.16 7.21 -32.55
N THR A 258 -0.70 6.51 -33.30
CA THR A 258 -1.94 7.08 -33.82
C THR A 258 -3.14 6.85 -32.93
N ASN A 259 -4.20 7.68 -33.11
CA ASN A 259 -5.45 7.52 -32.40
C ASN A 259 -6.07 6.12 -32.62
N GLU A 260 -6.03 5.59 -33.86
CA GLU A 260 -6.56 4.25 -34.20
C GLU A 260 -5.79 3.15 -33.47
N GLN A 261 -4.47 3.25 -33.40
CA GLN A 261 -3.62 2.31 -32.67
C GLN A 261 -3.94 2.38 -31.17
N ALA A 262 -4.03 3.57 -30.62
CA ALA A 262 -4.37 3.78 -29.21
C ALA A 262 -5.76 3.22 -28.87
N MET A 263 -6.78 3.48 -29.70
CA MET A 263 -8.11 2.90 -29.55
C MET A 263 -8.08 1.37 -29.57
N TYR A 264 -7.35 0.77 -30.53
CA TYR A 264 -7.24 -0.68 -30.64
C TYR A 264 -6.63 -1.29 -29.36
N TYR A 265 -5.44 -0.84 -28.95
CA TYR A 265 -4.78 -1.42 -27.77
C TYR A 265 -5.55 -1.17 -26.47
N ASN A 266 -6.16 -0.01 -26.30
CA ASN A 266 -7.04 0.23 -25.14
C ASN A 266 -8.27 -0.72 -25.16
N SER A 267 -8.83 -1.03 -26.32
CA SER A 267 -9.99 -1.93 -26.43
C SER A 267 -9.69 -3.38 -26.01
N ILE A 268 -8.43 -3.78 -26.06
CA ILE A 268 -7.98 -5.12 -25.69
C ILE A 268 -7.22 -5.16 -24.34
N GLY A 269 -7.35 -4.08 -23.53
CA GLY A 269 -6.95 -4.07 -22.12
C GLY A 269 -5.59 -3.45 -21.81
N PHE A 270 -4.88 -2.90 -22.81
CA PHE A 270 -3.73 -2.04 -22.55
C PHE A 270 -4.18 -0.64 -22.10
N GLU A 271 -3.26 0.15 -21.63
CA GLU A 271 -3.50 1.55 -21.35
C GLU A 271 -2.48 2.41 -22.10
N SER A 272 -3.00 3.39 -22.84
CA SER A 272 -2.23 4.46 -23.46
C SER A 272 -2.45 5.71 -22.63
N ALA A 273 -1.44 6.15 -21.88
CA ALA A 273 -1.53 7.26 -20.93
C ALA A 273 -0.43 8.31 -21.17
N LEU A 274 -0.62 9.49 -20.60
CA LEU A 274 0.35 10.56 -20.72
C LEU A 274 1.60 10.28 -19.88
N HIS A 275 2.77 10.53 -20.48
CA HIS A 275 4.02 10.78 -19.79
C HIS A 275 4.14 12.26 -19.52
N ILE A 276 3.66 12.74 -18.36
CA ILE A 276 3.58 14.17 -18.05
C ILE A 276 4.97 14.79 -18.08
N ASN A 277 5.22 15.64 -19.07
CA ASN A 277 6.53 16.23 -19.28
C ASN A 277 6.65 17.60 -18.60
N THR A 278 7.49 17.67 -17.58
CA THR A 278 7.87 18.90 -16.87
C THR A 278 9.18 19.49 -17.39
N GLY A 279 9.77 18.91 -18.45
CA GLY A 279 11.10 19.27 -18.93
C GLY A 279 12.23 18.81 -18.00
N CYS A 280 12.02 17.79 -17.17
CA CYS A 280 12.94 17.36 -16.11
C CYS A 280 13.32 18.50 -15.16
N ALA A 281 12.41 19.45 -14.93
CA ALA A 281 12.59 20.57 -14.01
C ALA A 281 11.68 20.44 -12.78
N ASP A 282 12.13 21.07 -11.70
CA ASP A 282 11.30 21.28 -10.52
C ASP A 282 10.16 22.26 -10.85
N PHE A 283 9.08 22.19 -10.11
CA PHE A 283 7.86 22.95 -10.36
C PHE A 283 7.17 23.43 -9.08
N THR A 284 6.43 24.52 -9.21
CA THR A 284 5.43 24.93 -8.20
C THR A 284 4.09 24.23 -8.46
N PRO A 285 3.14 24.24 -7.51
CA PRO A 285 1.79 23.69 -7.73
C PRO A 285 1.10 24.27 -8.98
N GLU A 286 1.22 25.57 -9.23
CA GLU A 286 0.61 26.24 -10.38
C GLU A 286 1.29 25.85 -11.70
N GLN A 287 2.59 25.64 -11.68
CA GLN A 287 3.32 25.17 -12.86
C GLN A 287 2.92 23.73 -13.19
N PHE A 288 2.82 22.86 -12.18
CA PHE A 288 2.41 21.47 -12.41
C PHE A 288 0.96 21.37 -12.91
N GLU A 289 0.04 22.16 -12.34
CA GLU A 289 -1.33 22.31 -12.86
C GLU A 289 -1.31 22.73 -14.34
N SER A 290 -0.49 23.70 -14.73
CA SER A 290 -0.36 24.13 -16.12
C SER A 290 0.18 23.03 -17.04
N PHE A 291 1.15 22.24 -16.60
CA PHE A 291 1.67 21.10 -17.36
C PHE A 291 0.59 20.02 -17.57
N VAL A 292 -0.12 19.65 -16.51
CA VAL A 292 -1.15 18.61 -16.59
C VAL A 292 -2.32 19.08 -17.45
N SER A 293 -2.91 20.25 -17.18
CA SER A 293 -4.07 20.77 -17.91
C SER A 293 -3.77 20.93 -19.40
N GLY A 294 -2.59 21.47 -19.76
CA GLY A 294 -2.18 21.66 -21.15
C GLY A 294 -1.97 20.34 -21.88
N GLN A 295 -1.28 19.37 -21.27
CA GLN A 295 -1.03 18.07 -21.89
C GLN A 295 -2.30 17.19 -21.96
N MET A 296 -3.18 17.27 -20.96
CA MET A 296 -4.50 16.61 -21.03
C MET A 296 -5.37 17.19 -22.14
N ALA A 297 -5.37 18.52 -22.34
CA ALA A 297 -6.09 19.16 -23.45
C ALA A 297 -5.54 18.71 -24.81
N ALA A 298 -4.23 18.64 -24.95
CA ALA A 298 -3.57 18.13 -26.16
C ALA A 298 -3.87 16.65 -26.40
N PHE A 299 -3.91 15.83 -25.35
CA PHE A 299 -4.29 14.41 -25.42
C PHE A 299 -5.72 14.26 -25.96
N ARG A 300 -6.71 14.97 -25.40
CA ARG A 300 -8.10 14.94 -25.88
C ARG A 300 -8.21 15.32 -27.37
N SER A 301 -7.42 16.29 -27.79
CA SER A 301 -7.41 16.75 -29.19
C SER A 301 -6.79 15.74 -30.15
N THR A 302 -5.72 15.07 -29.73
CA THR A 302 -4.96 14.12 -30.56
C THR A 302 -5.57 12.72 -30.57
N PHE A 303 -6.16 12.29 -29.45
CA PHE A 303 -6.71 10.96 -29.24
C PHE A 303 -8.19 10.97 -28.84
N PRO A 304 -9.09 11.54 -29.68
CA PRO A 304 -10.49 11.76 -29.31
C PRO A 304 -11.30 10.48 -29.08
N GLY A 305 -10.81 9.33 -29.56
CA GLY A 305 -11.44 8.01 -29.36
C GLY A 305 -10.92 7.24 -28.15
N VAL A 306 -9.90 7.75 -27.46
CA VAL A 306 -9.28 7.10 -26.31
C VAL A 306 -9.81 7.69 -25.02
N PRO A 307 -10.18 6.88 -24.01
CA PRO A 307 -10.50 7.40 -22.69
C PRO A 307 -9.36 8.24 -22.12
N GLU A 308 -9.71 9.28 -21.36
CA GLU A 308 -8.70 10.10 -20.68
C GLU A 308 -7.81 9.25 -19.75
N PRO A 309 -6.52 9.59 -19.64
CA PRO A 309 -5.60 8.91 -18.74
C PRO A 309 -6.10 8.99 -17.29
N THR A 310 -6.11 7.85 -16.62
CA THR A 310 -6.48 7.74 -15.21
C THR A 310 -5.32 7.33 -14.32
N THR A 311 -4.16 7.08 -14.92
CA THR A 311 -2.92 6.75 -14.24
C THR A 311 -1.80 7.69 -14.67
N ASN A 312 -0.76 7.84 -13.86
CA ASN A 312 0.30 8.82 -14.07
C ASN A 312 1.71 8.25 -13.91
N ARG A 313 2.58 8.66 -14.83
CA ARG A 313 4.02 8.66 -14.73
C ARG A 313 4.57 9.99 -15.27
N ASN A 314 5.25 10.75 -14.42
CA ASN A 314 5.93 11.97 -14.84
C ASN A 314 7.27 11.67 -15.52
N HIS A 315 7.60 12.42 -16.56
CA HIS A 315 8.93 12.38 -17.15
C HIS A 315 10.00 12.72 -16.09
N CYS A 316 11.11 11.99 -16.11
CA CYS A 316 12.16 12.04 -15.10
C CYS A 316 11.65 11.75 -13.67
N ILE A 317 10.44 11.16 -13.53
CA ILE A 317 9.77 10.89 -12.23
C ILE A 317 9.74 12.13 -11.31
N ALA A 318 9.59 13.34 -11.90
CA ALA A 318 9.62 14.61 -11.19
C ALA A 318 8.54 14.69 -10.09
N TRP A 319 8.96 15.04 -8.87
CA TRP A 319 8.12 15.09 -7.67
C TRP A 319 8.63 16.18 -6.73
N SER A 320 8.21 17.43 -6.94
CA SER A 320 8.89 18.61 -6.37
C SER A 320 8.52 18.97 -4.93
N ASP A 321 7.53 18.27 -4.32
CA ASP A 321 7.12 18.52 -2.94
C ASP A 321 6.39 17.29 -2.32
N TRP A 322 5.62 17.50 -1.23
CA TRP A 322 4.94 16.44 -0.51
C TRP A 322 3.76 15.82 -1.27
N SER A 323 2.89 16.62 -1.90
CA SER A 323 1.59 16.14 -2.39
C SER A 323 1.06 16.80 -3.66
N THR A 324 1.72 17.82 -4.21
CA THR A 324 1.23 18.56 -5.40
C THR A 324 0.90 17.64 -6.56
N VAL A 325 1.76 16.67 -6.88
CA VAL A 325 1.51 15.73 -7.98
C VAL A 325 0.21 14.96 -7.75
N ALA A 326 -0.01 14.44 -6.55
CA ALA A 326 -1.22 13.70 -6.23
C ALA A 326 -2.48 14.60 -6.21
N GLU A 327 -2.38 15.82 -5.67
CA GLU A 327 -3.50 16.75 -5.61
C GLU A 327 -3.96 17.20 -7.01
N VAL A 328 -3.02 17.60 -7.85
CA VAL A 328 -3.32 18.00 -9.24
C VAL A 328 -3.80 16.80 -10.05
N SER A 329 -3.18 15.63 -9.90
CA SER A 329 -3.64 14.40 -10.54
C SER A 329 -5.10 14.11 -10.21
N ALA A 330 -5.49 14.17 -8.93
CA ALA A 330 -6.87 13.97 -8.50
C ALA A 330 -7.84 14.96 -9.15
N ALA A 331 -7.45 16.24 -9.26
CA ALA A 331 -8.28 17.28 -9.88
C ALA A 331 -8.53 17.02 -11.38
N HIS A 332 -7.64 16.29 -12.03
CA HIS A 332 -7.74 15.91 -13.45
C HIS A 332 -8.25 14.46 -13.67
N GLY A 333 -8.73 13.77 -12.63
CA GLY A 333 -9.27 12.40 -12.75
C GLY A 333 -8.21 11.30 -12.84
N ILE A 334 -6.95 11.64 -12.64
CA ILE A 334 -5.86 10.68 -12.52
C ILE A 334 -5.84 10.18 -11.07
N ARG A 335 -5.97 8.87 -10.86
CA ARG A 335 -6.21 8.30 -9.54
C ARG A 335 -5.26 7.18 -9.15
N LEU A 336 -4.27 6.86 -10.00
CA LEU A 336 -3.19 5.94 -9.67
C LEU A 336 -1.87 6.51 -10.16
N ASP A 337 -0.87 6.50 -9.29
CA ASP A 337 0.46 7.05 -9.50
C ASP A 337 1.53 5.97 -9.36
N VAL A 338 2.50 5.95 -10.28
CA VAL A 338 3.62 5.01 -10.30
C VAL A 338 4.99 5.73 -10.29
N ASN A 339 5.05 6.97 -9.78
CA ASN A 339 6.26 7.79 -9.73
C ASN A 339 7.19 7.46 -8.55
N TYR A 340 6.75 6.68 -7.57
CA TYR A 340 7.60 6.31 -6.43
C TYR A 340 8.57 5.22 -6.84
N TYR A 341 9.73 5.66 -7.32
CA TYR A 341 10.82 4.81 -7.81
C TYR A 341 11.77 4.40 -6.72
N TYR A 342 12.15 3.14 -6.70
CA TYR A 342 13.24 2.65 -5.89
C TYR A 342 14.58 3.00 -6.55
N TRP A 343 15.03 4.21 -6.29
CA TRP A 343 16.15 4.91 -6.93
C TRP A 343 16.92 5.73 -5.87
N PRO A 344 18.21 6.08 -6.04
CA PRO A 344 19.13 5.56 -7.04
C PRO A 344 19.82 4.26 -6.59
N ASN A 345 20.44 3.56 -7.54
CA ASN A 345 21.09 2.26 -7.30
C ASN A 345 22.21 2.30 -6.26
N ASP A 346 23.01 3.35 -6.23
CA ASP A 346 24.07 3.56 -5.26
C ASP A 346 23.52 3.70 -3.82
N TRP A 347 22.31 4.18 -3.64
CA TRP A 347 21.61 4.15 -2.36
C TRP A 347 21.13 2.75 -2.00
N HIS A 348 20.27 2.14 -2.81
CA HIS A 348 19.62 0.88 -2.45
C HIS A 348 20.48 -0.37 -2.67
N GLN A 349 21.56 -0.27 -3.44
CA GLN A 349 22.57 -1.33 -3.64
C GLN A 349 21.96 -2.67 -4.06
N ASN A 350 20.94 -2.66 -4.92
CA ASN A 350 20.16 -3.83 -5.37
C ASN A 350 19.50 -4.65 -4.24
N ARG A 351 19.30 -4.08 -3.05
CA ARG A 351 18.52 -4.76 -2.02
C ARG A 351 17.06 -4.87 -2.46
N VAL A 352 16.54 -6.09 -2.42
CA VAL A 352 15.17 -6.39 -2.84
C VAL A 352 14.19 -5.96 -1.77
N GLY A 353 13.16 -5.21 -2.14
CA GLY A 353 12.11 -4.82 -1.19
C GLY A 353 11.23 -3.67 -1.63
N MET A 354 10.51 -3.15 -0.65
CA MET A 354 9.49 -2.11 -0.79
C MET A 354 9.91 -0.89 0.04
N PHE A 355 10.65 0.05 -0.55
CA PHE A 355 11.17 1.22 0.16
C PHE A 355 10.06 2.11 0.77
N THR A 356 8.83 2.00 0.27
CA THR A 356 7.64 2.64 0.83
C THR A 356 7.02 1.86 2.00
N GLY A 357 7.65 0.78 2.45
CA GLY A 357 7.16 -0.05 3.56
C GLY A 357 5.83 -0.75 3.31
N SER A 358 5.31 -0.72 2.09
CA SER A 358 4.06 -1.36 1.71
C SER A 358 4.15 -2.01 0.34
N GLY A 359 3.61 -3.21 0.22
CA GLY A 359 3.33 -3.86 -1.05
C GLY A 359 1.94 -3.54 -1.59
N ASN A 360 1.05 -2.95 -0.79
CA ASN A 360 -0.31 -2.67 -1.20
C ASN A 360 -0.47 -1.22 -1.68
N PRO A 361 -1.25 -0.97 -2.75
CA PRO A 361 -1.58 0.39 -3.15
C PRO A 361 -2.28 1.14 -2.03
N MET A 362 -1.78 2.33 -1.71
CA MET A 362 -2.33 3.19 -0.65
C MET A 362 -2.60 4.59 -1.19
N ARG A 363 -3.66 5.25 -0.67
CA ARG A 363 -3.93 6.63 -1.01
C ARG A 363 -2.88 7.56 -0.39
N PHE A 364 -2.53 8.61 -1.15
CA PHE A 364 -1.75 9.72 -0.61
C PHE A 364 -2.51 10.48 0.46
N ALA A 365 -1.78 11.14 1.33
CA ALA A 365 -2.31 12.05 2.34
C ALA A 365 -1.56 13.38 2.33
N LYS A 366 -2.28 14.48 2.60
CA LYS A 366 -1.70 15.78 2.92
C LYS A 366 -1.05 15.75 4.32
N LEU A 367 -0.24 16.76 4.63
CA LEU A 367 0.41 16.87 5.95
C LEU A 367 -0.58 17.03 7.11
N ASP A 368 -1.78 17.52 6.83
CA ASP A 368 -2.87 17.64 7.81
C ASP A 368 -3.68 16.34 8.01
N GLY A 369 -3.32 15.27 7.27
CA GLY A 369 -3.99 13.98 7.31
C GLY A 369 -5.17 13.85 6.33
N THR A 370 -5.48 14.88 5.54
CA THR A 370 -6.52 14.78 4.51
C THR A 370 -6.11 13.80 3.42
N MET A 371 -6.95 12.79 3.18
CA MET A 371 -6.69 11.78 2.15
C MET A 371 -6.91 12.36 0.75
N ILE A 372 -6.00 12.05 -0.15
CA ILE A 372 -6.07 12.39 -1.57
C ILE A 372 -6.50 11.13 -2.34
N ASP A 373 -7.51 11.25 -3.21
CA ASP A 373 -8.06 10.10 -3.95
C ASP A 373 -7.17 9.67 -5.15
N VAL A 374 -5.89 9.47 -4.86
CA VAL A 374 -4.90 8.91 -5.76
C VAL A 374 -4.15 7.80 -5.04
N TYR A 375 -4.07 6.62 -5.66
CA TYR A 375 -3.31 5.50 -5.12
C TYR A 375 -1.84 5.59 -5.55
N GLN A 376 -0.94 5.46 -4.60
CA GLN A 376 0.47 5.19 -4.87
C GLN A 376 0.64 3.68 -5.10
N VAL A 377 1.30 3.32 -6.20
CA VAL A 377 1.85 1.99 -6.45
C VAL A 377 3.36 2.18 -6.63
N SER A 378 4.14 1.72 -5.66
CA SER A 378 5.60 1.87 -5.73
C SER A 378 6.20 1.07 -6.90
N THR A 379 7.25 1.60 -7.49
CA THR A 379 7.98 1.01 -8.62
C THR A 379 9.34 0.45 -8.14
N PRO A 380 9.37 -0.78 -7.61
CA PRO A 380 10.61 -1.42 -7.17
C PRO A 380 11.47 -1.92 -8.33
N MET A 381 10.90 -2.09 -9.51
CA MET A 381 11.59 -2.62 -10.68
C MET A 381 11.63 -1.57 -11.80
N GLN A 382 12.85 -1.18 -12.20
CA GLN A 382 13.04 -0.19 -13.26
C GLN A 382 14.37 -0.46 -13.98
N ASP A 383 14.48 -0.07 -15.23
CA ASP A 383 15.62 -0.39 -16.09
C ASP A 383 16.79 0.59 -16.00
N GLU A 384 16.65 1.66 -15.21
CA GLU A 384 17.70 2.67 -15.02
C GLU A 384 18.54 2.46 -13.76
N GLY A 385 17.98 1.89 -12.70
CA GLY A 385 18.55 1.86 -11.36
C GLY A 385 19.12 0.53 -10.89
N HIS A 386 18.94 -0.54 -11.62
CA HIS A 386 19.53 -1.85 -11.30
C HIS A 386 20.79 -2.08 -12.13
N TYR A 387 21.92 -2.34 -11.49
CA TYR A 387 23.18 -2.57 -12.18
C TYR A 387 23.73 -3.98 -11.92
N PRO A 388 24.07 -4.73 -12.95
CA PRO A 388 23.71 -4.48 -14.35
C PRO A 388 22.19 -4.61 -14.58
N PRO A 389 21.57 -3.66 -15.30
CA PRO A 389 20.09 -3.53 -15.31
C PRO A 389 19.38 -4.80 -15.77
N VAL A 390 19.83 -5.41 -16.82
CA VAL A 390 19.12 -6.54 -17.46
C VAL A 390 19.36 -7.88 -16.76
N THR A 391 20.55 -8.10 -16.21
CA THR A 391 20.95 -9.39 -15.61
C THR A 391 20.46 -9.56 -14.19
N SER A 392 20.10 -8.47 -13.50
CA SER A 392 19.58 -8.53 -12.12
C SER A 392 18.08 -8.84 -12.05
N TYR A 393 17.33 -8.62 -13.13
CA TYR A 393 15.86 -8.74 -13.08
C TYR A 393 15.34 -10.12 -12.74
N PRO A 394 15.74 -11.23 -13.33
CA PRO A 394 15.19 -12.52 -12.90
C PRO A 394 15.32 -12.69 -11.40
N ALA A 395 16.51 -12.48 -10.83
CA ALA A 395 16.79 -12.71 -9.42
C ALA A 395 16.04 -11.71 -8.51
N PHE A 396 16.03 -10.42 -8.85
CA PHE A 396 15.34 -9.39 -8.08
C PHE A 396 13.82 -9.64 -8.06
N CYS A 397 13.23 -9.87 -9.23
CA CYS A 397 11.81 -10.14 -9.36
C CYS A 397 11.43 -11.45 -8.68
N ASP A 398 12.25 -12.49 -8.84
CA ASP A 398 12.03 -13.79 -8.23
C ASP A 398 11.97 -13.69 -6.70
N GLU A 399 12.92 -13.01 -6.08
CA GLU A 399 12.93 -12.82 -4.63
C GLU A 399 11.73 -12.01 -4.15
N LEU A 400 11.39 -10.91 -4.84
CA LEU A 400 10.25 -10.06 -4.51
C LEU A 400 8.94 -10.86 -4.55
N LEU A 401 8.72 -11.64 -5.61
CA LEU A 401 7.52 -12.45 -5.77
C LEU A 401 7.52 -13.68 -4.84
N ASP A 402 8.67 -14.33 -4.59
CA ASP A 402 8.76 -15.45 -3.65
C ASP A 402 8.46 -15.00 -2.21
N ASN A 403 8.88 -13.80 -1.82
CA ASN A 403 8.50 -13.19 -0.56
C ASN A 403 6.98 -12.95 -0.45
N ALA A 404 6.32 -12.61 -1.57
CA ALA A 404 4.88 -12.37 -1.60
C ALA A 404 4.07 -13.66 -1.60
N VAL A 405 4.35 -14.61 -2.52
CA VAL A 405 3.53 -15.81 -2.69
C VAL A 405 3.91 -16.93 -1.73
N GLY A 406 5.12 -16.91 -1.20
CA GLY A 406 5.70 -17.90 -0.29
C GLY A 406 5.25 -17.72 1.17
N PRO A 407 5.95 -18.39 2.11
CA PRO A 407 5.55 -18.43 3.52
C PRO A 407 5.69 -17.10 4.26
N LYS A 408 6.51 -16.14 3.78
CA LYS A 408 6.60 -14.81 4.37
C LYS A 408 5.29 -14.02 4.24
N GLY A 409 4.55 -14.23 3.14
CA GLY A 409 3.26 -13.58 2.93
C GLY A 409 3.35 -12.06 2.82
N TYR A 410 4.41 -11.53 2.21
CA TYR A 410 4.60 -10.10 1.96
C TYR A 410 3.84 -9.70 0.69
N TYR A 411 2.50 -9.77 0.78
CA TYR A 411 1.61 -9.55 -0.34
C TYR A 411 1.78 -8.16 -0.94
N GLY A 412 1.61 -8.04 -2.27
CA GLY A 412 1.73 -6.73 -2.89
C GLY A 412 1.46 -6.65 -4.38
N VAL A 413 1.42 -5.41 -4.82
CA VAL A 413 1.36 -4.97 -6.20
C VAL A 413 2.69 -4.30 -6.52
N PHE A 414 3.45 -4.87 -7.42
CA PHE A 414 4.80 -4.42 -7.74
C PHE A 414 4.83 -3.80 -9.13
N SER A 415 5.03 -2.48 -9.21
CA SER A 415 5.15 -1.82 -10.50
C SER A 415 6.55 -2.05 -11.10
N ALA A 416 6.58 -2.18 -12.41
CA ALA A 416 7.80 -2.21 -13.20
C ALA A 416 7.76 -1.09 -14.24
N ASN A 417 8.87 -0.36 -14.39
CA ASN A 417 9.09 0.54 -15.52
C ASN A 417 10.18 0.00 -16.42
N MET A 418 9.79 -0.41 -17.61
CA MET A 418 10.68 -0.93 -18.65
C MET A 418 10.45 -0.09 -19.90
N HIS A 419 11.35 0.85 -20.23
CA HIS A 419 11.17 1.80 -21.31
C HIS A 419 10.70 1.17 -22.62
N PHE A 420 9.71 1.75 -23.24
CA PHE A 420 9.16 1.32 -24.52
C PHE A 420 10.04 1.75 -25.70
N ASP A 421 10.99 2.66 -25.48
CA ASP A 421 12.04 2.99 -26.45
C ASP A 421 12.84 1.73 -26.86
N THR A 422 12.87 0.71 -26.00
CA THR A 422 13.36 -0.63 -26.32
C THR A 422 12.17 -1.56 -26.61
N HIS A 423 11.88 -1.84 -27.86
CA HIS A 423 10.69 -2.56 -28.32
C HIS A 423 10.55 -3.95 -27.69
N ASP A 424 11.60 -4.75 -27.69
CA ASP A 424 11.66 -6.07 -27.06
C ASP A 424 12.60 -6.02 -25.84
N HIS A 425 12.10 -5.48 -24.76
CA HIS A 425 12.90 -5.24 -23.56
C HIS A 425 13.16 -6.52 -22.77
N PRO A 426 14.44 -6.98 -22.65
CA PRO A 426 14.75 -8.25 -21.99
C PRO A 426 14.33 -8.29 -20.51
N GLY A 427 14.41 -7.16 -19.80
CA GLY A 427 13.95 -7.03 -18.41
C GLY A 427 12.45 -7.24 -18.26
N ALA A 428 11.65 -6.65 -19.17
CA ALA A 428 10.20 -6.85 -19.16
C ALA A 428 9.80 -8.30 -19.43
N ARG A 429 10.47 -8.95 -20.38
CA ARG A 429 10.28 -10.40 -20.62
C ARG A 429 10.66 -11.25 -19.41
N ALA A 430 11.77 -10.91 -18.75
CA ALA A 430 12.22 -11.64 -17.58
C ALA A 430 11.22 -11.51 -16.42
N ILE A 431 10.74 -10.30 -16.14
CA ILE A 431 9.73 -10.03 -15.11
C ILE A 431 8.42 -10.76 -15.44
N THR A 432 7.94 -10.68 -16.69
CA THR A 432 6.71 -11.35 -17.11
C THR A 432 6.82 -12.86 -16.94
N ARG A 433 7.94 -13.49 -17.35
CA ARG A 433 8.15 -14.94 -17.17
C ARG A 433 8.25 -15.34 -15.70
N SER A 434 8.93 -14.54 -14.88
CA SER A 434 9.04 -14.74 -13.43
C SER A 434 7.64 -14.72 -12.77
N ALA A 435 6.82 -13.74 -13.14
CA ALA A 435 5.44 -13.61 -12.66
C ALA A 435 4.58 -14.81 -13.10
N GLN A 436 4.61 -15.18 -14.38
CA GLN A 436 3.86 -16.32 -14.93
C GLN A 436 4.24 -17.64 -14.26
N ALA A 437 5.53 -17.87 -14.02
CA ALA A 437 6.03 -19.08 -13.35
C ALA A 437 5.48 -19.25 -11.91
N ARG A 438 5.01 -18.16 -11.30
CA ARG A 438 4.44 -18.12 -9.94
C ARG A 438 2.92 -17.93 -9.93
N GLY A 439 2.27 -17.94 -11.07
CA GLY A 439 0.83 -17.66 -11.19
C GLY A 439 0.47 -16.22 -10.81
N VAL A 440 1.41 -15.29 -10.91
CA VAL A 440 1.21 -13.86 -10.63
C VAL A 440 0.82 -13.16 -11.93
N PRO A 441 -0.31 -12.44 -11.98
CA PRO A 441 -0.73 -11.72 -13.18
C PRO A 441 0.16 -10.51 -13.46
N VAL A 442 0.26 -10.17 -14.75
CA VAL A 442 0.91 -8.94 -15.24
C VAL A 442 -0.18 -8.09 -15.90
N VAL A 443 -0.47 -6.95 -15.28
CA VAL A 443 -1.61 -6.09 -15.63
C VAL A 443 -1.19 -4.66 -15.93
N SER A 444 -2.05 -3.91 -16.63
CA SER A 444 -1.87 -2.47 -16.79
C SER A 444 -2.22 -1.71 -15.49
N ALA A 445 -1.71 -0.50 -15.32
CA ALA A 445 -2.05 0.36 -14.19
C ALA A 445 -3.56 0.66 -14.14
N LYS A 446 -4.20 0.83 -15.30
CA LYS A 446 -5.65 1.01 -15.41
C LYS A 446 -6.44 -0.21 -14.92
N GLN A 447 -6.01 -1.43 -15.22
CA GLN A 447 -6.67 -2.63 -14.69
C GLN A 447 -6.55 -2.68 -13.16
N MET A 448 -5.40 -2.32 -12.61
CA MET A 448 -5.21 -2.22 -11.17
C MET A 448 -6.12 -1.16 -10.55
N LEU A 449 -6.21 0.04 -11.12
CA LEU A 449 -7.11 1.10 -10.64
C LEU A 449 -8.57 0.65 -10.67
N THR A 450 -8.99 0.03 -11.78
CA THR A 450 -10.36 -0.52 -11.93
C THR A 450 -10.69 -1.53 -10.82
N TRP A 451 -9.72 -2.39 -10.49
CA TRP A 451 -9.86 -3.34 -9.39
C TRP A 451 -9.97 -2.64 -8.03
N LEU A 452 -9.09 -1.68 -7.76
CA LEU A 452 -9.08 -0.94 -6.48
C LEU A 452 -10.41 -0.21 -6.27
N ASP A 453 -10.93 0.45 -7.29
CA ASP A 453 -12.21 1.14 -7.25
C ASP A 453 -13.36 0.18 -7.00
N GLY A 454 -13.41 -0.92 -7.74
CA GLY A 454 -14.45 -1.93 -7.57
C GLY A 454 -14.41 -2.57 -6.19
N ARG A 455 -13.22 -2.98 -5.72
CA ARG A 455 -13.04 -3.55 -4.37
C ARG A 455 -13.44 -2.57 -3.28
N ASN A 456 -13.02 -1.31 -3.38
CA ASN A 456 -13.31 -0.30 -2.36
C ASN A 456 -14.76 0.21 -2.45
N GLY A 457 -15.40 0.09 -3.62
CA GLY A 457 -16.85 0.30 -3.80
C GLY A 457 -17.70 -0.89 -3.35
N SER A 458 -17.09 -2.01 -2.94
CA SER A 458 -17.79 -3.18 -2.41
C SER A 458 -18.03 -3.06 -0.91
N ALA A 459 -19.10 -3.65 -0.40
CA ALA A 459 -19.46 -3.55 1.01
C ALA A 459 -20.10 -4.82 1.56
N PHE A 460 -19.84 -5.06 2.84
CA PHE A 460 -20.67 -5.93 3.67
C PHE A 460 -21.68 -5.06 4.44
N SER A 461 -22.94 -5.42 4.39
CA SER A 461 -24.02 -4.72 5.09
C SER A 461 -24.95 -5.71 5.80
N ASN A 462 -25.88 -5.19 6.62
CA ASN A 462 -26.85 -6.00 7.36
C ASN A 462 -26.18 -7.16 8.14
N ILE A 463 -25.04 -6.87 8.77
CA ILE A 463 -24.31 -7.88 9.52
C ILE A 463 -25.11 -8.23 10.79
N THR A 464 -25.45 -9.50 10.92
CA THR A 464 -26.20 -10.05 12.06
C THR A 464 -25.41 -11.16 12.74
N TRP A 465 -25.64 -11.33 14.04
CA TRP A 465 -25.05 -12.38 14.85
C TRP A 465 -26.08 -12.83 15.87
N THR A 466 -26.67 -14.02 15.71
CA THR A 466 -27.74 -14.51 16.53
C THR A 466 -27.44 -15.91 17.05
N ALA A 467 -27.80 -16.17 18.31
CA ALA A 467 -27.73 -17.51 18.85
C ALA A 467 -28.79 -18.40 18.19
N ASP A 468 -28.41 -19.66 17.88
CA ASP A 468 -29.25 -20.69 17.29
C ASP A 468 -28.93 -22.04 17.99
N GLY A 469 -29.62 -22.32 19.10
CA GLY A 469 -29.29 -23.41 19.98
C GLY A 469 -27.89 -23.29 20.55
N ASP A 470 -27.06 -24.31 20.34
CA ASP A 470 -25.64 -24.32 20.73
C ASP A 470 -24.73 -23.66 19.72
N ASN A 471 -25.28 -23.14 18.63
CA ASN A 471 -24.55 -22.49 17.55
C ASN A 471 -24.81 -20.99 17.48
N TYR A 472 -24.07 -20.30 16.61
CA TYR A 472 -24.34 -18.92 16.20
C TYR A 472 -24.55 -18.86 14.70
N LEU A 473 -25.54 -18.09 14.29
CA LEU A 473 -25.80 -17.76 12.90
C LEU A 473 -25.28 -16.34 12.60
N ALA A 474 -24.26 -16.25 11.74
CA ALA A 474 -23.80 -15.00 11.18
C ALA A 474 -24.46 -14.78 9.82
N GLY A 475 -25.08 -13.62 9.63
CA GLY A 475 -25.66 -13.21 8.35
C GLY A 475 -25.09 -11.88 7.88
N PHE A 476 -24.98 -11.68 6.57
CA PHE A 476 -24.58 -10.43 5.95
C PHE A 476 -25.00 -10.36 4.48
N THR A 477 -25.12 -9.15 3.97
CA THR A 477 -25.32 -8.88 2.54
C THR A 477 -24.01 -8.42 1.93
N VAL A 478 -23.65 -8.93 0.74
CA VAL A 478 -22.49 -8.49 -0.03
C VAL A 478 -22.95 -7.69 -1.24
N SER A 479 -22.50 -6.44 -1.36
CA SER A 479 -22.58 -5.66 -2.60
C SER A 479 -21.20 -5.61 -3.24
N VAL A 480 -21.12 -5.89 -4.54
CA VAL A 480 -19.88 -5.92 -5.31
C VAL A 480 -19.83 -4.68 -6.21
N GLY A 481 -18.78 -3.88 -6.06
CA GLY A 481 -18.55 -2.70 -6.89
C GLY A 481 -18.14 -3.07 -8.32
N SER A 482 -18.42 -2.18 -9.27
CA SER A 482 -18.03 -2.35 -10.68
C SER A 482 -16.51 -2.49 -10.80
N GLY A 483 -16.04 -3.48 -11.55
CA GLY A 483 -14.60 -3.75 -11.71
C GLY A 483 -14.00 -4.75 -10.72
N ALA A 484 -14.70 -5.12 -9.64
CA ALA A 484 -14.22 -6.11 -8.66
C ALA A 484 -14.52 -7.56 -9.10
N ASN A 485 -14.09 -7.92 -10.31
CA ASN A 485 -14.28 -9.28 -10.83
C ASN A 485 -13.55 -10.32 -9.96
N ASN A 486 -14.21 -11.43 -9.62
CA ASN A 486 -13.66 -12.48 -8.77
C ASN A 486 -13.27 -12.00 -7.35
N LEU A 487 -13.98 -11.01 -6.81
CA LEU A 487 -13.81 -10.56 -5.43
C LEU A 487 -14.02 -11.73 -4.47
N ARG A 488 -13.13 -11.87 -3.50
CA ARG A 488 -13.25 -12.87 -2.45
C ARG A 488 -13.46 -12.23 -1.09
N GLY A 489 -14.37 -12.79 -0.31
CA GLY A 489 -14.55 -12.50 1.09
C GLY A 489 -13.69 -13.38 1.97
N MET A 490 -13.42 -12.94 3.19
CA MET A 490 -12.76 -13.69 4.25
C MET A 490 -13.62 -13.66 5.50
N LEU A 491 -13.70 -14.78 6.18
CA LEU A 491 -14.30 -14.92 7.49
C LEU A 491 -13.30 -15.61 8.43
N PRO A 492 -13.25 -15.25 9.71
CA PRO A 492 -12.55 -16.07 10.69
C PRO A 492 -13.17 -17.46 10.75
N VAL A 493 -12.35 -18.50 10.64
CA VAL A 493 -12.81 -19.90 10.76
C VAL A 493 -12.84 -20.38 12.20
N HIS A 494 -12.12 -19.72 13.12
CA HIS A 494 -12.13 -20.00 14.55
C HIS A 494 -12.50 -18.73 15.31
N SER A 495 -13.37 -18.85 16.30
CA SER A 495 -13.65 -17.85 17.32
C SER A 495 -13.46 -18.46 18.71
N GLY A 496 -13.36 -17.62 19.73
CA GLY A 496 -13.28 -18.13 21.12
C GLY A 496 -14.47 -19.02 21.53
N ASN A 497 -15.55 -19.01 20.76
CA ASN A 497 -16.81 -19.68 21.03
C ASN A 497 -17.12 -20.81 20.05
N GLY A 498 -16.24 -21.11 19.09
CA GLY A 498 -16.49 -22.20 18.14
C GLY A 498 -15.75 -22.07 16.81
N GLU A 499 -16.13 -22.93 15.88
CA GLU A 499 -15.56 -22.99 14.52
C GLU A 499 -16.66 -22.75 13.49
N LEU A 500 -16.25 -22.22 12.32
CA LEU A 500 -17.13 -22.11 11.15
C LEU A 500 -17.43 -23.52 10.61
N VAL A 501 -18.68 -23.95 10.66
CA VAL A 501 -19.09 -25.29 10.24
C VAL A 501 -19.75 -25.33 8.88
N SER A 502 -20.31 -24.21 8.43
CA SER A 502 -20.94 -24.11 7.10
C SER A 502 -21.02 -22.65 6.63
N LEU A 503 -21.03 -22.48 5.33
CA LEU A 503 -21.26 -21.19 4.67
C LEU A 503 -22.25 -21.40 3.52
N THR A 504 -23.28 -20.53 3.44
CA THR A 504 -24.27 -20.59 2.35
C THR A 504 -24.48 -19.21 1.73
N SER A 505 -24.81 -19.17 0.44
CA SER A 505 -25.26 -17.97 -0.27
C SER A 505 -26.54 -18.30 -1.02
N GLY A 506 -27.65 -17.58 -0.72
CA GLY A 506 -28.94 -17.89 -1.31
C GLY A 506 -29.43 -19.34 -1.05
N GLY A 507 -29.02 -19.94 0.07
CA GLY A 507 -29.33 -21.34 0.41
C GLY A 507 -28.41 -22.39 -0.23
N ILE A 508 -27.45 -21.98 -1.07
CA ILE A 508 -26.50 -22.87 -1.72
C ILE A 508 -25.20 -22.89 -0.89
N SER A 509 -24.66 -24.10 -0.64
CA SER A 509 -23.38 -24.26 0.06
C SER A 509 -22.23 -23.62 -0.73
N VAL A 510 -21.42 -22.85 -0.01
CA VAL A 510 -20.22 -22.19 -0.54
C VAL A 510 -19.00 -22.83 0.12
N PRO A 511 -17.99 -23.26 -0.62
CA PRO A 511 -16.75 -23.77 -0.05
C PRO A 511 -15.95 -22.64 0.63
N PHE A 512 -15.23 -22.94 1.69
CA PHE A 512 -14.42 -22.01 2.47
C PHE A 512 -13.09 -22.63 2.91
#